data_125e993f68cd5397b3edd2e4c90fa439
#
_entry.id   125e993f68cd5397b3edd2e4c90fa439
#
_cell.length_a   1.000
_cell.length_b   1.000
_cell.length_c   1.000
_cell.angle_alpha   90.00
_cell.angle_beta   90.00
_cell.angle_gamma   90.00
#
_symmetry.space_group_name_H-M   'P 1'
#
loop_
_entity.id
_entity.type
_entity.pdbx_description
1 polymer ?
#
loop_
_entity_poly.entity_id
_entity_poly.type
_entity_poly.pdbx_seq_one_letter_code
_entity_poly.pdbx_strand_id
1 'polypeptide(L)'
;MHLNFQRKDENGNLDENWNKAVANRAFRQCFYKGIDFTNYYARTNKINPLKCENDYYTMPGVCYNTKGEEYTTLVAKEMGFDGQAYDGKTMIRLRDNGGDIADLKKQAMEELSAIGVTFPVHCYHYIKSGDTTALDTATVLKQCFSESLGDDFVVLDIGTYVSSLYKEVRNVQLHSILQ
;
A
#
# COMPACT_ATOMS: atom_id res chain seq x y z
N MET A 1 -3.14 0.63 -3.76
CA MET A 1 -1.99 1.46 -3.29
C MET A 1 -1.11 1.82 -4.47
N HIS A 2 -0.76 3.10 -4.62
CA HIS A 2 0.15 3.57 -5.67
C HIS A 2 1.38 4.20 -5.03
N LEU A 3 2.57 3.74 -5.43
CA LEU A 3 3.83 4.28 -4.95
C LEU A 3 4.41 5.23 -6.01
N ASN A 4 4.79 6.43 -5.62
CA ASN A 4 5.45 7.37 -6.51
C ASN A 4 6.95 7.07 -6.60
N PHE A 5 7.46 6.86 -7.80
CA PHE A 5 8.86 6.57 -8.08
C PHE A 5 9.71 7.83 -8.35
N GLN A 6 9.09 9.00 -8.35
CA GLN A 6 9.74 10.30 -8.60
C GLN A 6 9.26 11.35 -7.59
N ARG A 7 9.22 10.97 -6.31
CA ARG A 7 8.86 11.91 -5.24
C ARG A 7 9.88 13.01 -5.16
N LYS A 8 9.38 14.23 -4.95
CA LYS A 8 10.19 15.42 -4.73
C LYS A 8 10.00 15.92 -3.30
N ASP A 9 11.02 16.59 -2.77
CA ASP A 9 10.94 17.32 -1.51
C ASP A 9 10.19 18.66 -1.67
N GLU A 10 10.06 19.41 -0.60
CA GLU A 10 9.42 20.72 -0.58
C GLU A 10 10.12 21.78 -1.44
N ASN A 11 11.39 21.58 -1.76
CA ASN A 11 12.20 22.46 -2.63
C ASN A 11 12.15 22.04 -4.10
N GLY A 12 11.44 20.95 -4.42
CA GLY A 12 11.31 20.41 -5.77
C GLY A 12 12.46 19.49 -6.21
N ASN A 13 13.40 19.16 -5.30
CA ASN A 13 14.47 18.20 -5.57
C ASN A 13 13.94 16.77 -5.43
N LEU A 14 14.59 15.82 -6.11
CA LEU A 14 14.24 14.41 -5.95
C LEU A 14 14.52 13.94 -4.52
N ASP A 15 13.52 13.30 -3.90
CA ASP A 15 13.69 12.61 -2.63
C ASP A 15 14.43 11.28 -2.86
N GLU A 16 15.74 11.35 -2.81
CA GLU A 16 16.63 10.22 -3.09
C GLU A 16 16.34 9.02 -2.18
N ASN A 17 16.07 9.27 -0.88
CA ASN A 17 15.83 8.21 0.09
C ASN A 17 14.59 7.41 -0.26
N TRP A 18 13.47 8.08 -0.49
CA TRP A 18 12.22 7.45 -0.90
C TRP A 18 12.33 6.80 -2.28
N ASN A 19 12.88 7.51 -3.28
CA ASN A 19 12.90 7.02 -4.65
C ASN A 19 13.76 5.77 -4.80
N LYS A 20 14.88 5.66 -4.06
CA LYS A 20 15.67 4.43 -3.96
C LYS A 20 14.91 3.32 -3.26
N ALA A 21 14.25 3.64 -2.14
CA ALA A 21 13.48 2.65 -1.38
C ALA A 21 12.37 2.02 -2.23
N VAL A 22 11.55 2.83 -2.91
CA VAL A 22 10.45 2.30 -3.73
C VAL A 22 10.93 1.60 -5.01
N ALA A 23 12.14 1.85 -5.48
CA ALA A 23 12.73 1.11 -6.59
C ALA A 23 13.10 -0.33 -6.19
N ASN A 24 13.34 -0.59 -4.90
CA ASN A 24 13.66 -1.92 -4.39
C ASN A 24 12.43 -2.83 -4.38
N ARG A 25 12.57 -4.05 -4.92
CA ARG A 25 11.46 -5.01 -5.02
C ARG A 25 11.03 -5.55 -3.66
N ALA A 26 11.99 -5.92 -2.80
CA ALA A 26 11.71 -6.45 -1.47
C ALA A 26 10.99 -5.43 -0.60
N PHE A 27 11.39 -4.15 -0.67
CA PHE A 27 10.70 -3.03 -0.01
C PHE A 27 9.23 -2.94 -0.43
N ARG A 28 8.94 -2.94 -1.73
CA ARG A 28 7.55 -2.91 -2.21
C ARG A 28 6.75 -4.14 -1.81
N GLN A 29 7.40 -5.32 -1.77
CA GLN A 29 6.73 -6.54 -1.33
C GLN A 29 6.37 -6.51 0.15
N CYS A 30 7.15 -5.83 1.01
CA CYS A 30 6.78 -5.60 2.40
C CYS A 30 5.48 -4.80 2.53
N PHE A 31 5.29 -3.77 1.71
CA PHE A 31 4.01 -3.03 1.69
C PHE A 31 2.85 -3.89 1.22
N TYR A 32 3.05 -4.60 0.11
CA TYR A 32 1.98 -5.39 -0.50
C TYR A 32 1.54 -6.57 0.37
N LYS A 33 2.50 -7.28 0.97
CA LYS A 33 2.23 -8.51 1.72
C LYS A 33 2.06 -8.28 3.22
N GLY A 34 2.71 -7.26 3.77
CA GLY A 34 2.87 -7.09 5.21
C GLY A 34 1.78 -6.28 5.89
N ILE A 35 1.23 -5.26 5.24
CA ILE A 35 0.32 -4.35 5.94
C ILE A 35 -1.05 -5.01 6.16
N ASP A 36 -1.45 -5.14 7.41
CA ASP A 36 -2.81 -5.54 7.77
C ASP A 36 -3.73 -4.31 7.86
N PHE A 37 -4.61 -4.19 6.89
CA PHE A 37 -5.59 -3.12 6.80
C PHE A 37 -6.93 -3.43 7.50
N THR A 38 -7.03 -4.52 8.25
CA THR A 38 -8.30 -4.94 8.87
C THR A 38 -8.93 -3.83 9.71
N ASN A 39 -8.15 -3.19 10.59
CA ASN A 39 -8.63 -2.10 11.43
C ASN A 39 -9.02 -0.85 10.62
N TYR A 40 -8.29 -0.56 9.55
CA TYR A 40 -8.63 0.54 8.64
C TYR A 40 -9.94 0.27 7.90
N TYR A 41 -10.13 -0.92 7.34
CA TYR A 41 -11.36 -1.30 6.65
C TYR A 41 -12.56 -1.42 7.60
N ALA A 42 -12.35 -1.77 8.88
CA ALA A 42 -13.39 -1.81 9.89
C ALA A 42 -14.05 -0.43 10.14
N ARG A 43 -13.40 0.67 9.76
CA ARG A 43 -14.01 2.02 9.79
C ARG A 43 -15.19 2.13 8.81
N THR A 44 -15.13 1.42 7.70
CA THR A 44 -16.18 1.43 6.66
C THR A 44 -17.10 0.22 6.78
N ASN A 45 -16.56 -0.96 7.05
CA ASN A 45 -17.32 -2.20 7.17
C ASN A 45 -16.94 -2.95 8.46
N LYS A 46 -17.67 -2.68 9.53
CA LYS A 46 -17.43 -3.28 10.85
C LYS A 46 -17.70 -4.78 10.93
N ILE A 47 -18.61 -5.30 10.08
CA ILE A 47 -19.04 -6.69 10.13
C ILE A 47 -18.06 -7.59 9.38
N ASN A 48 -17.59 -7.14 8.21
CA ASN A 48 -16.64 -7.88 7.38
C ASN A 48 -15.64 -6.92 6.73
N PRO A 49 -14.63 -6.46 7.49
CA PRO A 49 -13.63 -5.52 6.99
C PRO A 49 -12.93 -6.01 5.71
N LEU A 50 -12.59 -7.30 5.65
CA LEU A 50 -11.84 -7.89 4.54
C LEU A 50 -12.61 -7.87 3.20
N LYS A 51 -13.94 -7.66 3.22
CA LYS A 51 -14.68 -7.38 1.98
C LYS A 51 -14.27 -6.09 1.28
N CYS A 52 -13.64 -5.16 1.98
CA CYS A 52 -13.14 -3.92 1.40
C CYS A 52 -11.80 -4.12 0.66
N GLU A 53 -11.19 -5.29 0.79
CA GLU A 53 -9.91 -5.60 0.19
C GLU A 53 -10.07 -6.18 -1.21
N ASN A 54 -9.27 -5.67 -2.15
CA ASN A 54 -9.22 -6.17 -3.51
C ASN A 54 -7.78 -6.11 -4.02
N ASP A 55 -7.20 -7.29 -4.27
CA ASP A 55 -5.84 -7.44 -4.79
C ASP A 55 -5.80 -7.59 -6.32
N TYR A 56 -6.93 -7.44 -6.99
CA TYR A 56 -7.08 -7.61 -8.44
C TYR A 56 -7.38 -6.28 -9.13
N TYR A 57 -7.02 -6.16 -10.39
CA TYR A 57 -7.34 -4.97 -11.19
C TYR A 57 -8.82 -4.85 -11.54
N THR A 58 -9.51 -5.98 -11.67
CA THR A 58 -10.95 -6.03 -12.01
C THR A 58 -11.70 -6.90 -11.02
N MET A 59 -12.98 -6.67 -10.91
CA MET A 59 -13.88 -7.57 -10.19
C MET A 59 -14.10 -8.86 -11.01
N PRO A 60 -14.47 -9.98 -10.35
CA PRO A 60 -14.84 -11.21 -11.02
C PRO A 60 -15.96 -11.00 -12.05
N GLY A 61 -15.88 -11.68 -13.18
CA GLY A 61 -16.88 -11.64 -14.23
C GLY A 61 -16.77 -10.46 -15.19
N VAL A 62 -15.74 -9.61 -15.06
CA VAL A 62 -15.56 -8.42 -15.92
C VAL A 62 -14.67 -8.72 -17.12
N CYS A 63 -13.65 -9.54 -16.96
CA CYS A 63 -12.62 -9.76 -17.99
C CYS A 63 -12.40 -11.25 -18.25
N TYR A 64 -12.40 -11.63 -19.52
CA TYR A 64 -12.15 -13.00 -19.96
C TYR A 64 -11.12 -13.01 -21.07
N ASN A 65 -10.32 -14.06 -21.14
CA ASN A 65 -9.43 -14.27 -22.26
C ASN A 65 -10.20 -14.86 -23.46
N THR A 66 -9.52 -15.08 -24.58
CA THR A 66 -10.10 -15.63 -25.82
C THR A 66 -10.61 -17.08 -25.70
N LYS A 67 -10.25 -17.77 -24.60
CA LYS A 67 -10.73 -19.12 -24.28
C LYS A 67 -11.91 -19.11 -23.31
N GLY A 68 -12.38 -17.95 -22.88
CA GLY A 68 -13.47 -17.80 -21.93
C GLY A 68 -13.03 -18.01 -20.47
N GLU A 69 -11.72 -18.02 -20.19
CA GLU A 69 -11.21 -18.12 -18.82
C GLU A 69 -11.25 -16.75 -18.15
N GLU A 70 -11.75 -16.70 -16.93
CA GLU A 70 -11.95 -15.47 -16.17
C GLU A 70 -10.64 -14.95 -15.59
N TYR A 71 -10.38 -13.63 -15.72
CA TYR A 71 -9.11 -12.97 -15.39
C TYR A 71 -8.68 -13.18 -13.92
N THR A 72 -9.59 -12.94 -12.94
CA THR A 72 -9.21 -13.04 -11.54
C THR A 72 -8.86 -14.47 -11.13
N THR A 73 -9.52 -15.45 -11.73
CA THR A 73 -9.22 -16.89 -11.56
C THR A 73 -7.86 -17.25 -12.13
N LEU A 74 -7.50 -16.70 -13.31
CA LEU A 74 -6.18 -16.92 -13.90
C LEU A 74 -5.07 -16.30 -13.02
N VAL A 75 -5.28 -15.08 -12.52
CA VAL A 75 -4.33 -14.42 -11.63
C VAL A 75 -4.14 -15.21 -10.33
N ALA A 76 -5.22 -15.66 -9.70
CA ALA A 76 -5.15 -16.48 -8.49
C ALA A 76 -4.33 -17.75 -8.73
N LYS A 77 -4.58 -18.44 -9.86
CA LYS A 77 -3.85 -19.64 -10.25
C LYS A 77 -2.35 -19.38 -10.46
N GLU A 78 -1.99 -18.29 -11.16
CA GLU A 78 -0.58 -17.89 -11.34
C GLU A 78 0.12 -17.55 -10.02
N MET A 79 -0.65 -17.08 -9.03
CA MET A 79 -0.15 -16.81 -7.68
C MET A 79 -0.13 -18.05 -6.77
N GLY A 80 -0.49 -19.22 -7.30
CA GLY A 80 -0.41 -20.52 -6.61
C GLY A 80 -1.64 -20.87 -5.77
N PHE A 81 -2.78 -20.22 -6.02
CA PHE A 81 -4.05 -20.60 -5.42
C PHE A 81 -4.83 -21.54 -6.33
N ASP A 82 -5.42 -22.58 -5.75
CA ASP A 82 -6.34 -23.49 -6.45
C ASP A 82 -7.77 -22.97 -6.36
N GLY A 83 -8.50 -23.08 -7.48
CA GLY A 83 -9.92 -22.79 -7.55
C GLY A 83 -10.27 -21.39 -8.06
N GLN A 84 -11.49 -20.95 -7.76
CA GLN A 84 -12.01 -19.66 -8.19
C GLN A 84 -11.53 -18.54 -7.26
N ALA A 85 -11.16 -17.41 -7.83
CA ALA A 85 -10.74 -16.24 -7.08
C ALA A 85 -11.83 -15.65 -6.16
N TYR A 86 -13.10 -15.97 -6.43
CA TYR A 86 -14.25 -15.50 -5.68
C TYR A 86 -15.17 -16.66 -5.32
N ASP A 87 -15.46 -16.84 -4.03
CA ASP A 87 -16.32 -17.92 -3.50
C ASP A 87 -17.80 -17.54 -3.39
N GLY A 88 -18.21 -16.42 -3.97
CA GLY A 88 -19.55 -15.85 -3.82
C GLY A 88 -19.72 -14.90 -2.63
N LYS A 89 -18.72 -14.78 -1.75
CA LYS A 89 -18.73 -13.91 -0.57
C LYS A 89 -17.49 -13.03 -0.46
N THR A 90 -16.31 -13.61 -0.67
CA THR A 90 -15.02 -12.93 -0.53
C THR A 90 -14.11 -13.26 -1.69
N MET A 91 -13.23 -12.31 -2.03
CA MET A 91 -12.11 -12.55 -2.94
C MET A 91 -10.98 -13.28 -2.20
N ILE A 92 -10.28 -14.17 -2.91
CA ILE A 92 -9.01 -14.71 -2.41
C ILE A 92 -8.00 -13.58 -2.32
N ARG A 93 -7.37 -13.42 -1.16
CA ARG A 93 -6.30 -12.45 -0.93
C ARG A 93 -5.00 -12.99 -1.53
N LEU A 94 -4.54 -12.39 -2.61
CA LEU A 94 -3.32 -12.82 -3.31
C LEU A 94 -2.07 -12.74 -2.41
N ARG A 95 -2.04 -11.79 -1.48
CA ARG A 95 -0.94 -11.59 -0.55
C ARG A 95 -0.80 -12.71 0.49
N ASP A 96 -1.86 -13.47 0.78
CA ASP A 96 -1.82 -14.56 1.76
C ASP A 96 -0.95 -15.74 1.29
N ASN A 97 -0.60 -15.79 0.00
CA ASN A 97 0.37 -16.74 -0.55
C ASN A 97 1.83 -16.24 -0.46
N GLY A 98 2.11 -15.30 0.36
CA GLY A 98 3.44 -14.74 0.48
C GLY A 98 4.08 -15.00 1.83
N GLY A 99 5.16 -15.69 1.95
CA GLY A 99 5.89 -16.01 3.18
C GLY A 99 6.07 -14.87 4.20
N ASP A 100 6.80 -15.13 5.24
CA ASP A 100 7.06 -14.18 6.31
C ASP A 100 7.72 -12.91 5.77
N ILE A 101 7.14 -11.76 6.11
CA ILE A 101 7.70 -10.47 5.72
C ILE A 101 9.01 -10.14 6.46
N ALA A 102 9.34 -10.84 7.55
CA ALA A 102 10.57 -10.61 8.29
C ALA A 102 11.82 -10.78 7.42
N ASP A 103 11.85 -11.84 6.61
CA ASP A 103 12.95 -12.06 5.66
C ASP A 103 12.98 -11.01 4.55
N LEU A 104 11.81 -10.63 4.02
CA LEU A 104 11.71 -9.56 3.01
C LEU A 104 12.14 -8.20 3.59
N LYS A 105 11.76 -7.89 4.83
CA LYS A 105 12.16 -6.67 5.53
C LYS A 105 13.68 -6.64 5.72
N LYS A 106 14.25 -7.74 6.21
CA LYS A 106 15.70 -7.86 6.39
C LYS A 106 16.44 -7.67 5.07
N GLN A 107 16.02 -8.37 4.01
CA GLN A 107 16.59 -8.23 2.67
C GLN A 107 16.50 -6.77 2.17
N ALA A 108 15.34 -6.14 2.30
CA ALA A 108 15.15 -4.76 1.88
C ALA A 108 16.07 -3.80 2.64
N MET A 109 16.20 -3.97 3.97
CA MET A 109 17.07 -3.13 4.78
C MET A 109 18.55 -3.30 4.43
N GLU A 110 19.01 -4.52 4.19
CA GLU A 110 20.39 -4.81 3.78
C GLU A 110 20.69 -4.20 2.40
N GLU A 111 19.86 -4.50 1.39
CA GLU A 111 20.05 -3.99 0.03
C GLU A 111 20.01 -2.46 -0.05
N LEU A 112 19.07 -1.85 0.66
CA LEU A 112 18.86 -0.40 0.64
C LEU A 112 19.93 0.37 1.44
N SER A 113 20.35 -0.16 2.59
CA SER A 113 21.45 0.44 3.37
C SER A 113 22.75 0.44 2.57
N ALA A 114 23.01 -0.61 1.76
CA ALA A 114 24.18 -0.70 0.91
C ALA A 114 24.26 0.41 -0.18
N ILE A 115 23.11 1.00 -0.55
CA ILE A 115 23.03 2.11 -1.52
C ILE A 115 22.75 3.46 -0.86
N GLY A 116 22.90 3.53 0.47
CA GLY A 116 22.81 4.77 1.25
C GLY A 116 21.40 5.23 1.61
N VAL A 117 20.40 4.33 1.58
CA VAL A 117 19.07 4.62 2.13
C VAL A 117 19.13 4.59 3.64
N THR A 118 18.54 5.60 4.27
CA THR A 118 18.41 5.69 5.73
C THR A 118 17.02 5.24 6.18
N PHE A 119 16.95 4.56 7.31
CA PHE A 119 15.71 4.10 7.93
C PHE A 119 15.42 4.88 9.21
N PRO A 120 14.14 5.04 9.57
CA PRO A 120 12.97 4.60 8.80
C PRO A 120 12.76 5.40 7.50
N VAL A 121 12.15 4.75 6.50
CA VAL A 121 11.72 5.45 5.29
C VAL A 121 10.38 6.12 5.56
N HIS A 122 10.29 7.43 5.31
CA HIS A 122 9.08 8.20 5.53
C HIS A 122 8.16 8.17 4.32
N CYS A 123 6.89 7.85 4.54
CA CYS A 123 5.82 7.99 3.56
C CYS A 123 4.73 8.91 4.11
N TYR A 124 3.94 9.51 3.23
CA TYR A 124 2.99 10.56 3.61
C TYR A 124 1.57 10.23 3.20
N HIS A 125 0.62 10.50 4.09
CA HIS A 125 -0.80 10.52 3.81
C HIS A 125 -1.35 11.92 4.09
N TYR A 126 -1.96 12.56 3.08
CA TYR A 126 -2.44 13.93 3.21
C TYR A 126 -3.95 13.98 3.37
N ILE A 127 -4.39 14.73 4.38
CA ILE A 127 -5.81 14.97 4.68
C ILE A 127 -6.14 16.46 4.60
N LYS A 128 -7.39 16.80 4.39
CA LYS A 128 -7.83 18.20 4.42
C LYS A 128 -7.74 18.75 5.84
N SER A 129 -7.16 19.94 5.98
CA SER A 129 -7.06 20.64 7.26
C SER A 129 -8.45 20.86 7.87
N GLY A 130 -8.60 20.53 9.15
CA GLY A 130 -9.87 20.61 9.87
C GLY A 130 -10.84 19.43 9.68
N ASP A 131 -10.49 18.44 8.84
CA ASP A 131 -11.31 17.23 8.70
C ASP A 131 -10.93 16.21 9.80
N THR A 132 -11.66 16.25 10.89
CA THR A 132 -11.46 15.38 12.06
C THR A 132 -11.74 13.90 11.75
N THR A 133 -12.69 13.63 10.85
CA THR A 133 -13.02 12.25 10.45
C THR A 133 -11.89 11.66 9.61
N ALA A 134 -11.35 12.44 8.68
CA ALA A 134 -10.18 12.02 7.90
C ALA A 134 -8.96 11.83 8.80
N LEU A 135 -8.74 12.71 9.81
CA LEU A 135 -7.65 12.57 10.76
C LEU A 135 -7.75 11.29 11.59
N ASP A 136 -8.93 10.98 12.10
CA ASP A 136 -9.18 9.76 12.85
C ASP A 136 -8.90 8.50 11.98
N THR A 137 -9.36 8.52 10.74
CA THR A 137 -9.11 7.43 9.79
C THR A 137 -7.62 7.30 9.43
N ALA A 138 -6.94 8.42 9.20
CA ALA A 138 -5.51 8.44 8.91
C ALA A 138 -4.67 7.97 10.11
N THR A 139 -5.12 8.24 11.34
CA THR A 139 -4.47 7.76 12.55
C THR A 139 -4.53 6.23 12.66
N VAL A 140 -5.69 5.64 12.36
CA VAL A 140 -5.82 4.18 12.29
C VAL A 140 -4.93 3.60 11.18
N LEU A 141 -4.86 4.26 10.03
CA LEU A 141 -3.97 3.84 8.95
C LEU A 141 -2.50 3.86 9.38
N LYS A 142 -2.06 4.93 10.04
CA LYS A 142 -0.71 5.04 10.60
C LYS A 142 -0.42 3.89 11.57
N GLN A 143 -1.36 3.55 12.43
CA GLN A 143 -1.25 2.41 13.35
C GLN A 143 -1.11 1.08 12.59
N CYS A 144 -1.89 0.85 11.53
CA CYS A 144 -1.74 -0.34 10.69
C CYS A 144 -0.32 -0.47 10.11
N PHE A 145 0.28 0.64 9.67
CA PHE A 145 1.66 0.64 9.18
C PHE A 145 2.67 0.31 10.29
N SER A 146 2.57 0.97 11.44
CA SER A 146 3.45 0.76 12.59
C SER A 146 3.40 -0.69 13.08
N GLU A 147 2.20 -1.23 13.30
CA GLU A 147 2.00 -2.59 13.79
C GLU A 147 2.46 -3.66 12.80
N SER A 148 2.30 -3.40 11.49
CA SER A 148 2.60 -4.38 10.45
C SER A 148 4.05 -4.36 9.97
N LEU A 149 4.63 -3.17 9.81
CA LEU A 149 5.97 -2.99 9.21
C LEU A 149 7.04 -2.67 10.25
N GLY A 150 6.64 -2.05 11.38
CA GLY A 150 7.54 -1.53 12.40
C GLY A 150 8.05 -0.12 12.09
N ASP A 151 8.12 0.72 13.12
CA ASP A 151 8.56 2.12 13.01
C ASP A 151 10.08 2.27 12.73
N ASP A 152 10.82 1.18 12.82
CA ASP A 152 12.24 1.09 12.43
C ASP A 152 12.41 0.95 10.90
N PHE A 153 11.37 0.57 10.18
CA PHE A 153 11.42 0.33 8.73
C PHE A 153 10.71 1.42 7.94
N VAL A 154 9.43 1.67 8.25
CA VAL A 154 8.60 2.67 7.56
C VAL A 154 7.76 3.45 8.56
N VAL A 155 7.74 4.77 8.42
CA VAL A 155 6.85 5.66 9.18
C VAL A 155 5.86 6.32 8.24
N LEU A 156 4.56 6.22 8.56
CA LEU A 156 3.52 6.96 7.87
C LEU A 156 3.29 8.31 8.58
N ASP A 157 3.62 9.39 7.91
CA ASP A 157 3.36 10.74 8.37
C ASP A 157 2.03 11.28 7.83
N ILE A 158 1.28 11.98 8.68
CA ILE A 158 0.02 12.60 8.28
C ILE A 158 0.28 14.07 7.99
N GLY A 159 0.19 14.43 6.72
CA GLY A 159 0.26 15.83 6.28
C GLY A 159 -1.13 16.43 6.11
N THR A 160 -1.21 17.76 6.01
CA THR A 160 -2.47 18.47 5.77
C THR A 160 -2.36 19.38 4.57
N TYR A 161 -3.50 19.60 3.88
CA TYR A 161 -3.67 20.63 2.86
C TYR A 161 -4.91 21.47 3.16
N VAL A 162 -4.95 22.70 2.66
CA VAL A 162 -6.05 23.66 2.98
C VAL A 162 -7.06 23.73 1.85
N SER A 163 -6.63 24.03 0.64
CA SER A 163 -7.56 24.31 -0.47
C SER A 163 -7.64 23.17 -1.47
N SER A 164 -6.52 22.62 -1.89
CA SER A 164 -6.49 21.60 -2.92
C SER A 164 -5.25 20.71 -2.80
N LEU A 165 -5.49 19.42 -2.57
CA LEU A 165 -4.44 18.40 -2.57
C LEU A 165 -3.59 18.47 -3.85
N TYR A 166 -4.23 18.67 -5.01
CA TYR A 166 -3.54 18.75 -6.29
C TYR A 166 -2.55 19.92 -6.35
N LYS A 167 -2.96 21.10 -5.90
CA LYS A 167 -2.13 22.31 -5.98
C LYS A 167 -1.06 22.35 -4.92
N GLU A 168 -1.38 21.93 -3.70
CA GLU A 168 -0.48 22.06 -2.55
C GLU A 168 0.48 20.88 -2.39
N VAL A 169 0.06 19.69 -2.79
CA VAL A 169 0.83 18.46 -2.57
C VAL A 169 1.35 17.86 -3.87
N ARG A 170 0.51 17.78 -4.91
CA ARG A 170 0.88 17.09 -6.15
C ARG A 170 1.93 17.84 -6.96
N ASN A 171 1.99 19.16 -6.85
CA ASN A 171 3.04 19.95 -7.54
C ASN A 171 4.36 20.00 -6.77
N VAL A 172 4.35 19.69 -5.48
CA VAL A 172 5.49 19.77 -4.57
C VAL A 172 5.92 18.38 -4.11
N GLN A 173 4.99 17.56 -3.70
CA GLN A 173 5.27 16.21 -3.19
C GLN A 173 4.19 15.26 -3.65
N LEU A 174 4.51 14.31 -4.46
CA LEU A 174 3.58 13.27 -4.75
C LEU A 174 3.67 12.17 -3.72
N HIS A 175 2.84 11.78 -3.01
CA HIS A 175 1.82 11.47 -2.53
C HIS A 175 1.07 10.57 -1.70
N SER A 176 -0.12 10.53 -1.74
CA SER A 176 -1.00 9.63 -1.00
C SER A 176 -0.79 8.18 -1.42
N ILE A 177 -0.64 7.32 -0.45
CA ILE A 177 -0.49 5.88 -0.62
C ILE A 177 -1.85 5.20 -0.87
N LEU A 178 -2.97 5.89 -0.62
CA LEU A 178 -4.31 5.32 -0.74
C LEU A 178 -5.28 6.31 -1.39
N GLN A 179 -5.67 6.04 -2.61
CA GLN A 179 -6.95 6.40 -3.18
C GLN A 179 -7.66 5.13 -3.62
#